data_bf68fe24ecfaebf65646d0df02bd2122
#
_entry.id   bf68fe24ecfaebf65646d0df02bd2122
#
_cell.length_a   1.000
_cell.length_b   1.000
_cell.length_c   1.000
_cell.angle_alpha   90.00
_cell.angle_beta   90.00
_cell.angle_gamma   90.00
#
_symmetry.space_group_name_H-M   'P 1'
#
loop_
_entity.id
_entity.type
_entity.pdbx_description
1 polymer ?
#
loop_
_entity_poly.entity_id
_entity_poly.type
_entity_poly.pdbx_seq_one_letter_code
_entity_poly.pdbx_strand_id
1 'polypeptide(L)'
;MGYISIQINKAKGSADTGASDHIERKTVPKNADPTRTHLNRELVEFPDGVTDRTEAISHRIRTAGIRRKITADQVRAIRIVLSGTHEDLMRVQEEGRLDEWCAGNLQWLYRIFGRENTVSAVLHMDEHTPHIHATVVPIVTGERRKARKKRADSKRQYRKKADTVRLCADDVLTREKLVSYHDSYAKAMAKYGLQRGIRGSEARHVTTAQYYRDLKRRTGELEANVQQLQTEQRQAEQQLDDVRKEIKSEKLEAAKTEAKTALVAKVGSLFGSNKLKVEREELQQHISALENQNEELVRHIETMERKHREERAKFNEYMDKIQRYFPYVEKLLPLIDFCRNTLNFSERVVQELCKLKKVSLKGDFYSPEFNRKFRDENAAFSFGEEIGRASCRERV
;
A
#
# COMPACT_ATOMS: atom_id res chain seq x y z
N MET A 1 -4.92 2.65 -12.62
CA MET A 1 -3.62 3.33 -12.86
C MET A 1 -2.64 2.82 -11.84
N GLY A 2 -1.50 2.32 -12.31
CA GLY A 2 -0.47 1.78 -11.42
C GLY A 2 0.60 2.80 -11.06
N TYR A 3 1.56 2.33 -10.28
CA TYR A 3 2.63 3.17 -9.77
C TYR A 3 3.98 2.76 -10.34
N ILE A 4 4.85 3.75 -10.55
CA ILE A 4 6.27 3.48 -10.83
C ILE A 4 6.94 2.87 -9.60
N SER A 5 7.93 1.99 -9.84
CA SER A 5 8.88 1.55 -8.83
C SER A 5 10.30 1.94 -9.26
N ILE A 6 10.97 2.72 -8.45
CA ILE A 6 12.37 3.09 -8.64
C ILE A 6 13.13 2.92 -7.33
N GLN A 7 14.17 2.08 -7.36
CA GLN A 7 15.05 1.84 -6.23
C GLN A 7 16.49 2.22 -6.62
N ILE A 8 17.15 2.96 -5.74
CA ILE A 8 18.50 3.48 -6.00
C ILE A 8 19.41 3.11 -4.83
N ASN A 9 20.44 2.32 -5.10
CA ASN A 9 21.38 1.82 -4.10
C ASN A 9 22.82 2.13 -4.47
N LYS A 10 23.66 2.45 -3.47
CA LYS A 10 25.09 2.67 -3.63
C LYS A 10 25.83 1.33 -3.57
N ALA A 11 26.66 1.05 -4.56
CA ALA A 11 27.63 -0.06 -4.54
C ALA A 11 28.99 0.44 -4.04
N LYS A 12 29.41 -0.04 -2.88
CA LYS A 12 30.69 0.35 -2.26
C LYS A 12 31.81 -0.61 -2.66
N GLY A 13 32.99 -0.05 -2.93
CA GLY A 13 34.20 -0.82 -3.20
C GLY A 13 34.19 -1.60 -4.51
N SER A 14 35.04 -2.61 -4.59
CA SER A 14 35.11 -3.58 -5.71
C SER A 14 34.13 -4.75 -5.53
N ALA A 15 33.48 -4.86 -4.36
CA ALA A 15 32.73 -6.05 -3.94
C ALA A 15 31.23 -5.94 -4.29
N ASP A 16 30.90 -5.48 -5.49
CA ASP A 16 29.53 -5.56 -6.00
C ASP A 16 29.29 -6.87 -6.79
N THR A 17 30.15 -7.86 -6.59
CA THR A 17 30.13 -9.14 -7.30
C THR A 17 28.81 -9.88 -7.09
N GLY A 18 28.32 -10.01 -5.86
CA GLY A 18 27.05 -10.68 -5.59
C GLY A 18 25.85 -10.03 -6.30
N ALA A 19 25.87 -8.72 -6.49
CA ALA A 19 24.86 -8.05 -7.30
C ALA A 19 25.09 -8.27 -8.81
N SER A 20 26.34 -8.31 -9.28
CA SER A 20 26.66 -8.67 -10.66
C SER A 20 26.19 -10.11 -10.96
N ASP A 21 26.52 -11.06 -10.08
CA ASP A 21 26.12 -12.46 -10.24
C ASP A 21 24.60 -12.65 -10.30
N HIS A 22 23.84 -11.86 -9.51
CA HIS A 22 22.38 -11.83 -9.57
C HIS A 22 21.87 -11.22 -10.88
N ILE A 23 22.41 -10.05 -11.28
CA ILE A 23 21.97 -9.34 -12.48
C ILE A 23 22.27 -10.12 -13.75
N GLU A 24 23.46 -10.72 -13.81
CA GLU A 24 23.93 -11.51 -14.96
C GLU A 24 23.48 -12.97 -14.91
N ARG A 25 22.66 -13.35 -13.91
CA ARG A 25 22.19 -14.73 -13.68
C ARG A 25 23.31 -15.78 -13.58
N LYS A 26 24.51 -15.39 -13.15
CA LYS A 26 25.56 -16.33 -12.71
C LYS A 26 25.09 -17.11 -11.47
N THR A 27 24.23 -16.49 -10.66
CA THR A 27 23.49 -17.11 -9.53
C THR A 27 22.01 -16.92 -9.75
N VAL A 28 21.24 -18.00 -9.85
CA VAL A 28 19.79 -17.96 -10.03
C VAL A 28 19.13 -17.75 -8.66
N PRO A 29 18.39 -16.65 -8.44
CA PRO A 29 17.67 -16.43 -7.20
C PRO A 29 16.43 -17.35 -7.12
N LYS A 30 15.98 -17.62 -5.88
CA LYS A 30 14.85 -18.53 -5.62
C LYS A 30 13.50 -18.07 -6.20
N ASN A 31 13.37 -16.78 -6.50
CA ASN A 31 12.18 -16.16 -7.07
C ASN A 31 12.23 -16.00 -8.59
N ALA A 32 13.30 -16.48 -9.24
CA ALA A 32 13.40 -16.51 -10.69
C ALA A 32 12.98 -17.89 -11.23
N ASP A 33 12.30 -17.86 -12.36
CA ASP A 33 11.94 -19.06 -13.13
C ASP A 33 13.06 -19.37 -14.13
N PRO A 34 13.83 -20.46 -13.93
CA PRO A 34 14.94 -20.81 -14.82
C PRO A 34 14.50 -21.04 -16.28
N THR A 35 13.25 -21.45 -16.50
CA THR A 35 12.73 -21.69 -17.87
C THR A 35 12.55 -20.39 -18.66
N ARG A 36 12.47 -19.26 -17.97
CA ARG A 36 12.27 -17.91 -18.54
C ARG A 36 13.53 -17.07 -18.60
N THR A 37 14.65 -17.54 -18.05
CA THR A 37 15.91 -16.78 -18.00
C THR A 37 16.42 -16.40 -19.39
N HIS A 38 16.12 -17.17 -20.42
CA HIS A 38 16.45 -16.85 -21.81
C HIS A 38 15.74 -15.62 -22.37
N LEU A 39 14.70 -15.12 -21.69
CA LEU A 39 13.97 -13.89 -22.04
C LEU A 39 14.64 -12.63 -21.48
N ASN A 40 15.61 -12.78 -20.56
CA ASN A 40 16.38 -11.66 -20.03
C ASN A 40 17.27 -11.07 -21.11
N ARG A 41 17.43 -9.74 -21.12
CA ARG A 41 18.18 -9.05 -22.16
C ARG A 41 19.06 -7.94 -21.59
N GLU A 42 20.33 -7.90 -22.02
CA GLU A 42 21.15 -6.69 -21.84
C GLU A 42 20.68 -5.62 -22.85
N LEU A 43 20.38 -4.44 -22.35
CA LEU A 43 19.86 -3.32 -23.14
C LEU A 43 20.95 -2.28 -23.48
N VAL A 44 22.14 -2.41 -22.90
CA VAL A 44 23.31 -1.54 -23.13
C VAL A 44 24.46 -2.41 -23.61
N GLU A 45 24.91 -2.16 -24.83
CA GLU A 45 26.07 -2.85 -25.38
C GLU A 45 27.34 -2.46 -24.62
N PHE A 46 28.15 -3.47 -24.28
CA PHE A 46 29.44 -3.25 -23.66
C PHE A 46 30.45 -2.75 -24.71
N PRO A 47 31.42 -1.90 -24.29
CA PRO A 47 32.54 -1.53 -25.14
C PRO A 47 33.40 -2.74 -25.57
N ASP A 48 34.13 -2.62 -26.67
CA ASP A 48 35.02 -3.65 -27.14
C ASP A 48 35.99 -4.10 -26.04
N GLY A 49 36.10 -5.44 -25.87
CA GLY A 49 36.95 -6.07 -24.87
C GLY A 49 36.39 -6.04 -23.44
N VAL A 50 35.15 -5.61 -23.23
CA VAL A 50 34.43 -5.64 -21.94
C VAL A 50 33.44 -6.80 -21.98
N THR A 51 33.56 -7.74 -21.04
CA THR A 51 32.79 -9.00 -21.07
C THR A 51 31.67 -9.05 -20.03
N ASP A 52 31.75 -8.24 -18.97
CA ASP A 52 30.77 -8.26 -17.89
C ASP A 52 30.55 -6.87 -17.26
N ARG A 53 29.53 -6.78 -16.42
CA ARG A 53 29.12 -5.58 -15.70
C ARG A 53 30.25 -5.01 -14.81
N THR A 54 31.01 -5.85 -14.14
CA THR A 54 32.09 -5.43 -13.25
C THR A 54 33.21 -4.80 -14.04
N GLU A 55 33.53 -5.38 -15.17
CA GLU A 55 34.53 -4.83 -16.10
C GLU A 55 34.04 -3.53 -16.74
N ALA A 56 32.75 -3.43 -17.11
CA ALA A 56 32.14 -2.19 -17.63
C ALA A 56 32.25 -1.03 -16.64
N ILE A 57 32.01 -1.27 -15.35
CA ILE A 57 32.24 -0.26 -14.29
C ILE A 57 33.70 0.17 -14.27
N SER A 58 34.62 -0.79 -14.26
CA SER A 58 36.05 -0.54 -14.21
C SER A 58 36.56 0.17 -15.47
N HIS A 59 36.09 -0.21 -16.64
CA HIS A 59 36.37 0.43 -17.92
C HIS A 59 35.95 1.90 -17.90
N ARG A 60 34.71 2.19 -17.49
CA ARG A 60 34.20 3.57 -17.43
C ARG A 60 35.02 4.44 -16.47
N ILE A 61 35.40 3.89 -15.32
CA ILE A 61 36.26 4.61 -14.36
C ILE A 61 37.61 4.93 -14.96
N ARG A 62 38.23 3.98 -15.67
CA ARG A 62 39.55 4.19 -16.32
C ARG A 62 39.48 5.27 -17.42
N THR A 63 38.42 5.21 -18.24
CA THR A 63 38.25 6.12 -19.39
C THR A 63 37.75 7.50 -19.02
N ALA A 64 37.30 7.71 -17.79
CA ALA A 64 36.70 8.97 -17.31
C ALA A 64 37.69 10.12 -17.13
N GLY A 65 39.00 9.91 -17.21
CA GLY A 65 40.01 10.95 -16.96
C GLY A 65 40.12 11.37 -15.50
N ILE A 66 39.79 10.51 -14.55
CA ILE A 66 39.89 10.81 -13.12
C ILE A 66 41.36 10.82 -12.69
N ARG A 67 41.85 11.96 -12.26
CA ARG A 67 43.24 12.11 -11.82
C ARG A 67 43.48 11.78 -10.35
N ARG A 68 42.40 11.73 -9.56
CA ARG A 68 42.51 11.50 -8.11
C ARG A 68 42.48 9.98 -7.82
N LYS A 69 43.32 9.54 -6.85
CA LYS A 69 43.27 8.17 -6.34
C LYS A 69 41.88 7.84 -5.81
N ILE A 70 41.32 6.72 -6.26
CA ILE A 70 40.05 6.17 -5.80
C ILE A 70 40.35 5.26 -4.60
N THR A 71 39.69 5.50 -3.48
CA THR A 71 39.84 4.71 -2.25
C THR A 71 38.97 3.45 -2.28
N ALA A 72 39.27 2.44 -1.46
CA ALA A 72 38.56 1.17 -1.46
C ALA A 72 37.08 1.32 -1.02
N ASP A 73 36.80 2.26 -0.13
CA ASP A 73 35.45 2.53 0.42
C ASP A 73 34.60 3.44 -0.47
N GLN A 74 35.17 3.98 -1.55
CA GLN A 74 34.47 4.89 -2.44
C GLN A 74 33.40 4.16 -3.25
N VAL A 75 32.21 4.77 -3.38
CA VAL A 75 31.13 4.26 -4.19
C VAL A 75 31.53 4.29 -5.67
N ARG A 76 31.61 3.13 -6.30
CA ARG A 76 32.04 2.98 -7.70
C ARG A 76 30.87 2.92 -8.66
N ALA A 77 29.73 2.41 -8.21
CA ALA A 77 28.54 2.30 -9.01
C ALA A 77 27.29 2.64 -8.19
N ILE A 78 26.24 3.05 -8.89
CA ILE A 78 24.88 3.20 -8.39
C ILE A 78 24.06 2.15 -9.10
N ARG A 79 23.37 1.30 -8.32
CA ARG A 79 22.42 0.30 -8.82
C ARG A 79 21.04 0.94 -8.81
N ILE A 80 20.33 0.82 -9.90
CA ILE A 80 18.97 1.35 -10.08
C ILE A 80 18.09 0.22 -10.56
N VAL A 81 17.00 -0.04 -9.86
CA VAL A 81 15.94 -0.95 -10.32
C VAL A 81 14.77 -0.11 -10.76
N LEU A 82 14.34 -0.33 -11.99
CA LEU A 82 13.22 0.36 -12.64
C LEU A 82 12.13 -0.64 -12.94
N SER A 83 10.91 -0.39 -12.45
CA SER A 83 9.76 -1.26 -12.63
C SER A 83 8.47 -0.47 -12.44
N GLY A 84 7.35 -1.15 -12.36
CA GLY A 84 6.04 -0.60 -12.06
C GLY A 84 5.11 -1.62 -11.40
N THR A 85 3.85 -1.29 -11.23
CA THR A 85 2.83 -2.22 -10.77
C THR A 85 2.77 -3.41 -11.71
N HIS A 86 2.66 -4.62 -11.16
CA HIS A 86 2.72 -5.88 -11.91
C HIS A 86 1.70 -5.90 -13.06
N GLU A 87 0.45 -5.62 -12.76
CA GLU A 87 -0.66 -5.65 -13.70
C GLU A 87 -0.46 -4.68 -14.87
N ASP A 88 0.09 -3.49 -14.61
CA ASP A 88 0.34 -2.51 -15.66
C ASP A 88 1.52 -2.92 -16.56
N LEU A 89 2.58 -3.52 -16.00
CA LEU A 89 3.70 -4.02 -16.81
C LEU A 89 3.34 -5.27 -17.60
N MET A 90 2.49 -6.15 -17.06
CA MET A 90 1.94 -7.27 -17.82
C MET A 90 1.09 -6.77 -19.00
N ARG A 91 0.25 -5.76 -18.78
CA ARG A 91 -0.50 -5.12 -19.85
C ARG A 91 0.42 -4.52 -20.93
N VAL A 92 1.49 -3.81 -20.54
CA VAL A 92 2.48 -3.26 -21.50
C VAL A 92 3.13 -4.37 -22.33
N GLN A 93 3.39 -5.52 -21.72
CA GLN A 93 3.92 -6.69 -22.41
C GLN A 93 2.89 -7.29 -23.38
N GLU A 94 1.64 -7.46 -22.96
CA GLU A 94 0.53 -7.99 -23.75
C GLU A 94 0.20 -7.08 -24.95
N GLU A 95 0.31 -5.76 -24.77
CA GLU A 95 0.18 -4.76 -25.83
C GLU A 95 1.37 -4.75 -26.81
N GLY A 96 2.41 -5.58 -26.59
CA GLY A 96 3.64 -5.60 -27.43
C GLY A 96 4.51 -4.35 -27.27
N ARG A 97 4.36 -3.57 -26.21
CA ARG A 97 5.05 -2.30 -25.95
C ARG A 97 6.24 -2.42 -25.01
N LEU A 98 6.65 -3.63 -24.68
CA LEU A 98 7.76 -3.86 -23.75
C LEU A 98 9.07 -3.21 -24.24
N ASP A 99 9.36 -3.30 -25.54
CA ASP A 99 10.57 -2.70 -26.12
C ASP A 99 10.52 -1.16 -26.10
N GLU A 100 9.34 -0.58 -26.33
CA GLU A 100 9.13 0.85 -26.18
C GLU A 100 9.36 1.29 -24.71
N TRP A 101 8.87 0.50 -23.76
CA TRP A 101 9.09 0.75 -22.33
C TRP A 101 10.57 0.65 -21.97
N CYS A 102 11.30 -0.35 -22.45
CA CYS A 102 12.74 -0.47 -22.27
C CYS A 102 13.49 0.74 -22.82
N ALA A 103 13.17 1.15 -24.06
CA ALA A 103 13.78 2.32 -24.69
C ALA A 103 13.48 3.62 -23.91
N GLY A 104 12.25 3.78 -23.40
CA GLY A 104 11.87 4.91 -22.54
C GLY A 104 12.66 4.97 -21.25
N ASN A 105 12.92 3.83 -20.62
CA ASN A 105 13.76 3.69 -19.42
C ASN A 105 15.21 4.09 -19.73
N LEU A 106 15.78 3.60 -20.83
CA LEU A 106 17.16 3.95 -21.25
C LEU A 106 17.27 5.45 -21.54
N GLN A 107 16.31 6.05 -22.25
CA GLN A 107 16.29 7.48 -22.51
C GLN A 107 16.26 8.30 -21.21
N TRP A 108 15.47 7.88 -20.22
CA TRP A 108 15.44 8.53 -18.92
C TRP A 108 16.79 8.42 -18.20
N LEU A 109 17.40 7.22 -18.17
CA LEU A 109 18.71 6.99 -17.57
C LEU A 109 19.80 7.88 -18.21
N TYR A 110 19.84 7.91 -19.55
CA TYR A 110 20.82 8.70 -20.29
C TYR A 110 20.66 10.20 -20.05
N ARG A 111 19.43 10.68 -19.98
CA ARG A 111 19.14 12.09 -19.67
C ARG A 111 19.57 12.49 -18.26
N ILE A 112 19.40 11.61 -17.29
CA ILE A 112 19.67 11.92 -15.88
C ILE A 112 21.13 11.72 -15.52
N PHE A 113 21.75 10.63 -15.98
CA PHE A 113 23.07 10.20 -15.54
C PHE A 113 24.14 10.32 -16.64
N GLY A 114 23.73 10.52 -17.87
CA GLY A 114 24.60 10.49 -19.05
C GLY A 114 24.73 9.07 -19.65
N ARG A 115 24.76 9.01 -21.00
CA ARG A 115 24.87 7.73 -21.72
C ARG A 115 26.16 6.98 -21.33
N GLU A 116 27.28 7.69 -21.31
CA GLU A 116 28.59 7.11 -20.98
C GLU A 116 28.67 6.55 -19.55
N ASN A 117 27.91 7.11 -18.63
CA ASN A 117 27.89 6.70 -17.23
C ASN A 117 26.93 5.53 -16.96
N THR A 118 26.00 5.26 -17.87
CA THR A 118 25.07 4.13 -17.80
C THR A 118 25.74 2.93 -18.49
N VAL A 119 26.40 2.11 -17.71
CA VAL A 119 27.32 1.07 -18.21
C VAL A 119 26.68 -0.30 -18.41
N SER A 120 25.52 -0.54 -17.85
CA SER A 120 24.74 -1.77 -18.01
C SER A 120 23.27 -1.51 -17.70
N ALA A 121 22.38 -2.16 -18.40
CA ALA A 121 20.94 -2.20 -18.11
C ALA A 121 20.36 -3.54 -18.58
N VAL A 122 20.00 -4.40 -17.64
CA VAL A 122 19.48 -5.74 -17.93
C VAL A 122 17.98 -5.78 -17.65
N LEU A 123 17.20 -6.16 -18.62
CA LEU A 123 15.79 -6.51 -18.46
C LEU A 123 15.68 -7.93 -17.89
N HIS A 124 15.01 -8.08 -16.76
CA HIS A 124 14.63 -9.36 -16.20
C HIS A 124 13.17 -9.67 -16.49
N MET A 125 12.94 -10.83 -17.10
CA MET A 125 11.63 -11.37 -17.44
C MET A 125 11.36 -12.70 -16.74
N ASP A 126 12.32 -13.22 -16.03
CA ASP A 126 12.29 -14.49 -15.32
C ASP A 126 11.80 -14.39 -13.86
N GLU A 127 11.52 -13.19 -13.38
CA GLU A 127 10.88 -12.96 -12.09
C GLU A 127 9.40 -12.58 -12.28
N HIS A 128 8.67 -12.46 -11.16
CA HIS A 128 7.23 -12.22 -11.17
C HIS A 128 6.83 -10.96 -11.95
N THR A 129 7.57 -9.88 -11.80
CA THR A 129 7.29 -8.59 -12.47
C THR A 129 8.46 -8.18 -13.33
N PRO A 130 8.26 -7.82 -14.60
CA PRO A 130 9.31 -7.27 -15.45
C PRO A 130 10.00 -6.07 -14.80
N HIS A 131 11.32 -6.05 -14.80
CA HIS A 131 12.10 -4.94 -14.25
C HIS A 131 13.47 -4.81 -14.91
N ILE A 132 14.02 -3.60 -14.83
CA ILE A 132 15.34 -3.31 -15.39
C ILE A 132 16.31 -3.04 -14.25
N HIS A 133 17.41 -3.80 -14.21
CA HIS A 133 18.57 -3.51 -13.39
C HIS A 133 19.56 -2.64 -14.16
N ALA A 134 19.62 -1.36 -13.83
CA ALA A 134 20.59 -0.44 -14.42
C ALA A 134 21.76 -0.18 -13.48
N THR A 135 22.93 0.01 -14.08
CA THR A 135 24.18 0.33 -13.39
C THR A 135 24.77 1.63 -13.93
N VAL A 136 24.97 2.57 -13.03
CA VAL A 136 25.49 3.89 -13.36
C VAL A 136 26.78 4.16 -12.58
N VAL A 137 27.83 4.59 -13.26
CA VAL A 137 29.07 5.05 -12.63
C VAL A 137 28.94 6.55 -12.31
N PRO A 138 29.02 6.98 -11.04
CA PRO A 138 28.71 8.34 -10.62
C PRO A 138 29.88 9.32 -10.91
N ILE A 139 30.19 9.49 -12.19
CA ILE A 139 31.20 10.45 -12.64
C ILE A 139 30.55 11.81 -12.79
N VAL A 140 31.14 12.80 -12.17
CA VAL A 140 30.69 14.19 -12.19
C VAL A 140 31.83 15.14 -12.51
N THR A 141 31.51 16.21 -13.21
CA THR A 141 32.37 17.36 -13.46
C THR A 141 31.78 18.59 -12.77
N GLY A 142 32.54 19.67 -12.64
CA GLY A 142 32.03 20.89 -12.06
C GLY A 142 32.51 21.15 -10.62
N GLU A 143 32.02 22.24 -10.03
CA GLU A 143 32.47 22.70 -8.71
C GLU A 143 32.15 21.69 -7.61
N ARG A 144 33.14 21.40 -6.76
CA ARG A 144 32.95 20.48 -5.65
C ARG A 144 32.07 21.10 -4.57
N ARG A 145 31.08 20.37 -4.07
CA ARG A 145 30.28 20.79 -2.91
C ARG A 145 31.16 21.21 -1.74
N LYS A 146 30.83 22.34 -1.13
CA LYS A 146 31.50 22.80 0.11
C LYS A 146 31.29 21.73 1.19
N ALA A 147 32.36 21.29 1.85
CA ALA A 147 32.24 20.41 2.99
C ALA A 147 31.38 21.09 4.06
N ARG A 148 30.38 20.37 4.60
CA ARG A 148 29.58 20.89 5.72
C ARG A 148 30.54 21.26 6.85
N LYS A 149 30.53 22.51 7.33
CA LYS A 149 31.39 22.98 8.41
C LYS A 149 31.28 22.05 9.61
N LYS A 150 32.30 21.26 9.87
CA LYS A 150 32.51 20.63 11.17
C LYS A 150 33.20 21.66 12.03
N ARG A 151 32.50 22.23 13.02
CA ARG A 151 32.96 23.19 14.05
C ARG A 151 33.41 24.55 13.55
N ALA A 152 33.02 25.60 14.28
CA ALA A 152 33.27 27.01 14.01
C ALA A 152 34.74 27.45 14.16
N ASP A 153 35.66 26.55 14.48
CA ASP A 153 37.04 26.89 14.92
C ASP A 153 38.15 26.71 13.89
N SER A 154 37.85 26.36 12.64
CA SER A 154 38.93 26.25 11.67
C SER A 154 39.05 27.52 10.81
N LYS A 155 40.08 28.33 11.06
CA LYS A 155 40.56 29.46 10.24
C LYS A 155 41.01 29.07 8.81
N ARG A 156 40.62 27.89 8.30
CA ARG A 156 40.99 27.50 6.93
C ARG A 156 40.08 28.19 5.92
N GLN A 157 40.66 29.14 5.18
CA GLN A 157 40.02 29.73 4.02
C GLN A 157 39.67 28.65 2.97
N TYR A 158 38.41 28.64 2.52
CA TYR A 158 37.97 27.78 1.44
C TYR A 158 38.67 28.22 0.14
N ARG A 159 39.49 27.34 -0.42
CA ARG A 159 40.01 27.53 -1.79
C ARG A 159 39.03 26.88 -2.78
N LYS A 160 38.56 27.67 -3.75
CA LYS A 160 37.79 27.15 -4.88
C LYS A 160 38.66 26.11 -5.60
N LYS A 161 38.21 24.87 -5.66
CA LYS A 161 38.94 23.82 -6.36
C LYS A 161 38.56 23.84 -7.83
N ALA A 162 39.52 23.59 -8.71
CA ALA A 162 39.30 23.52 -10.15
C ALA A 162 38.24 22.46 -10.49
N ASP A 163 37.49 22.73 -11.54
CA ASP A 163 36.54 21.77 -12.12
C ASP A 163 37.32 20.55 -12.61
N THR A 164 37.18 19.45 -11.87
CA THR A 164 37.87 18.19 -12.21
C THR A 164 36.83 17.05 -12.28
N VAL A 165 37.10 16.17 -13.23
CA VAL A 165 36.36 14.91 -13.32
C VAL A 165 36.61 14.09 -12.06
N ARG A 166 35.53 13.61 -11.43
CA ARG A 166 35.62 12.85 -10.18
C ARG A 166 34.49 11.83 -10.03
N LEU A 167 34.77 10.78 -9.30
CA LEU A 167 33.80 9.79 -8.86
C LEU A 167 33.14 10.31 -7.58
N CYS A 168 31.82 10.63 -7.61
CA CYS A 168 31.11 11.20 -6.47
C CYS A 168 29.61 10.86 -6.48
N ALA A 169 29.25 9.77 -5.81
CA ALA A 169 27.85 9.37 -5.68
C ALA A 169 27.00 10.39 -4.90
N ASP A 170 27.58 11.09 -3.91
CA ASP A 170 26.83 12.05 -3.09
C ASP A 170 26.39 13.29 -3.87
N ASP A 171 27.13 13.68 -4.93
CA ASP A 171 26.72 14.76 -5.81
C ASP A 171 25.60 14.34 -6.78
N VAL A 172 25.49 13.04 -7.05
CA VAL A 172 24.43 12.45 -7.88
C VAL A 172 23.18 12.15 -7.06
N LEU A 173 23.34 11.70 -5.81
CA LEU A 173 22.26 11.23 -4.94
C LEU A 173 22.00 12.21 -3.78
N THR A 174 21.78 13.49 -4.09
CA THR A 174 21.29 14.44 -3.08
C THR A 174 19.81 14.19 -2.80
N ARG A 175 19.32 14.63 -1.65
CA ARG A 175 17.90 14.48 -1.28
C ARG A 175 16.97 15.09 -2.34
N GLU A 176 17.30 16.30 -2.79
CA GLU A 176 16.53 17.02 -3.80
C GLU A 176 16.53 16.27 -5.14
N LYS A 177 17.69 15.75 -5.55
CA LYS A 177 17.80 14.96 -6.79
C LYS A 177 17.02 13.66 -6.70
N LEU A 178 17.08 12.95 -5.56
CA LEU A 178 16.30 11.72 -5.38
C LEU A 178 14.79 11.99 -5.53
N VAL A 179 14.28 13.07 -4.96
CA VAL A 179 12.86 13.47 -5.14
C VAL A 179 12.58 13.76 -6.62
N SER A 180 13.45 14.54 -7.28
CA SER A 180 13.33 14.91 -8.69
C SER A 180 13.41 13.69 -9.63
N TYR A 181 14.17 12.64 -9.26
CA TYR A 181 14.23 11.40 -10.03
C TYR A 181 12.87 10.67 -10.05
N HIS A 182 12.21 10.57 -8.91
CA HIS A 182 10.86 10.00 -8.85
C HIS A 182 9.86 10.81 -9.69
N ASP A 183 9.91 12.15 -9.63
CA ASP A 183 9.01 13.00 -10.40
C ASP A 183 9.24 12.87 -11.91
N SER A 184 10.52 12.93 -12.33
CA SER A 184 10.89 12.86 -13.74
C SER A 184 10.69 11.47 -14.33
N TYR A 185 10.88 10.42 -13.53
CA TYR A 185 10.63 9.03 -13.95
C TYR A 185 9.13 8.78 -14.13
N ALA A 186 8.31 9.22 -13.19
CA ALA A 186 6.86 9.12 -13.34
C ALA A 186 6.36 9.84 -14.60
N LYS A 187 6.88 11.05 -14.87
CA LYS A 187 6.55 11.77 -16.10
C LYS A 187 6.95 10.99 -17.36
N ALA A 188 8.10 10.32 -17.36
CA ALA A 188 8.56 9.53 -18.50
C ALA A 188 7.73 8.26 -18.70
N MET A 189 7.23 7.66 -17.61
CA MET A 189 6.46 6.41 -17.63
C MET A 189 4.94 6.61 -17.70
N ALA A 190 4.45 7.86 -17.68
CA ALA A 190 3.02 8.17 -17.71
C ALA A 190 2.29 7.59 -18.93
N LYS A 191 2.94 7.53 -20.10
CA LYS A 191 2.39 6.95 -21.34
C LYS A 191 2.11 5.44 -21.26
N TYR A 192 2.62 4.76 -20.22
CA TYR A 192 2.34 3.35 -19.92
C TYR A 192 1.30 3.18 -18.80
N GLY A 193 0.64 4.26 -18.37
CA GLY A 193 -0.34 4.25 -17.29
C GLY A 193 0.27 4.25 -15.87
N LEU A 194 1.58 4.44 -15.78
CA LEU A 194 2.30 4.45 -14.52
C LEU A 194 2.42 5.87 -13.98
N GLN A 195 2.07 6.06 -12.72
CA GLN A 195 2.13 7.35 -12.04
C GLN A 195 3.07 7.31 -10.83
N ARG A 196 3.39 8.47 -10.31
CA ARG A 196 4.18 8.58 -9.10
C ARG A 196 3.41 8.07 -7.88
N GLY A 197 4.09 7.33 -7.00
CA GLY A 197 3.56 6.97 -5.69
C GLY A 197 3.25 8.21 -4.83
N ILE A 198 2.35 8.05 -3.87
CA ILE A 198 1.88 9.12 -2.97
C ILE A 198 3.04 9.66 -2.15
N ARG A 199 3.27 10.99 -2.22
CA ARG A 199 4.29 11.66 -1.40
C ARG A 199 3.91 11.58 0.08
N GLY A 200 4.87 11.20 0.92
CA GLY A 200 4.63 11.09 2.37
C GLY A 200 3.83 9.86 2.79
N SER A 201 3.58 8.91 1.87
CA SER A 201 2.99 7.62 2.22
C SER A 201 3.85 6.91 3.26
N GLU A 202 3.22 6.24 4.22
CA GLU A 202 3.90 5.41 5.22
C GLU A 202 4.49 4.12 4.62
N ALA A 203 4.21 3.85 3.35
CA ALA A 203 4.77 2.71 2.63
C ALA A 203 6.30 2.80 2.63
N ARG A 204 6.92 1.95 3.42
CA ARG A 204 8.38 1.85 3.51
C ARG A 204 8.87 0.76 2.56
N HIS A 205 10.01 1.03 1.94
CA HIS A 205 10.72 -0.02 1.23
C HIS A 205 11.15 -1.10 2.24
N VAL A 206 10.55 -2.27 2.13
CA VAL A 206 10.97 -3.47 2.88
C VAL A 206 11.97 -4.24 2.04
N THR A 207 13.02 -4.75 2.69
CA THR A 207 13.95 -5.66 2.00
C THR A 207 13.22 -6.92 1.58
N THR A 208 13.69 -7.58 0.51
CA THR A 208 13.13 -8.85 0.05
C THR A 208 13.03 -9.87 1.19
N ALA A 209 14.05 -9.96 2.05
CA ALA A 209 14.05 -10.85 3.21
C ALA A 209 12.95 -10.48 4.23
N GLN A 210 12.70 -9.20 4.46
CA GLN A 210 11.62 -8.73 5.33
C GLN A 210 10.26 -9.02 4.72
N TYR A 211 10.09 -8.74 3.42
CA TYR A 211 8.87 -9.05 2.68
C TYR A 211 8.48 -10.52 2.80
N TYR A 212 9.42 -11.45 2.57
CA TYR A 212 9.14 -12.88 2.69
C TYR A 212 8.83 -13.32 4.12
N ARG A 213 9.46 -12.71 5.14
CA ARG A 213 9.09 -12.97 6.55
C ARG A 213 7.67 -12.52 6.86
N ASP A 214 7.31 -11.32 6.41
CA ASP A 214 5.97 -10.78 6.63
C ASP A 214 4.92 -11.56 5.84
N LEU A 215 5.24 -11.98 4.62
CA LEU A 215 4.39 -12.84 3.81
C LEU A 215 4.14 -14.18 4.51
N LYS A 216 5.19 -14.84 4.96
CA LYS A 216 5.09 -16.13 5.68
C LYS A 216 4.26 -16.01 6.96
N ARG A 217 4.45 -14.92 7.71
CA ARG A 217 3.64 -14.64 8.91
C ARG A 217 2.17 -14.48 8.56
N ARG A 218 1.84 -13.67 7.57
CA ARG A 218 0.44 -13.46 7.10
C ARG A 218 -0.19 -14.74 6.59
N THR A 219 0.55 -15.55 5.84
CA THR A 219 0.07 -16.86 5.38
C THR A 219 -0.27 -17.76 6.55
N GLY A 220 0.60 -17.85 7.56
CA GLY A 220 0.32 -18.62 8.78
C GLY A 220 -0.88 -18.11 9.57
N GLU A 221 -1.06 -16.79 9.67
CA GLU A 221 -2.23 -16.18 10.31
C GLU A 221 -3.53 -16.51 9.54
N LEU A 222 -3.48 -16.44 8.19
CA LEU A 222 -4.63 -16.81 7.35
C LEU A 222 -4.96 -18.29 7.44
N GLU A 223 -3.96 -19.17 7.43
CA GLU A 223 -4.16 -20.62 7.60
C GLU A 223 -4.81 -20.94 8.96
N ALA A 224 -4.34 -20.29 10.04
CA ALA A 224 -4.96 -20.45 11.37
C ALA A 224 -6.41 -19.95 11.38
N ASN A 225 -6.72 -18.82 10.78
CA ASN A 225 -8.07 -18.29 10.68
C ASN A 225 -8.98 -19.23 9.87
N VAL A 226 -8.48 -19.77 8.74
CA VAL A 226 -9.24 -20.75 7.94
C VAL A 226 -9.55 -22.00 8.76
N GLN A 227 -8.59 -22.53 9.51
CA GLN A 227 -8.82 -23.69 10.39
C GLN A 227 -9.84 -23.39 11.49
N GLN A 228 -9.77 -22.19 12.08
CA GLN A 228 -10.74 -21.76 13.09
C GLN A 228 -12.14 -21.69 12.49
N LEU A 229 -12.31 -21.02 11.36
CA LEU A 229 -13.61 -20.90 10.66
C LEU A 229 -14.17 -22.27 10.25
N GLN A 230 -13.33 -23.19 9.79
CA GLN A 230 -13.76 -24.56 9.49
C GLN A 230 -14.22 -25.33 10.74
N THR A 231 -13.59 -25.07 11.89
CA THR A 231 -13.99 -25.68 13.15
C THR A 231 -15.33 -25.11 13.63
N GLU A 232 -15.50 -23.80 13.57
CA GLU A 232 -16.75 -23.10 13.89
C GLU A 232 -17.90 -23.56 12.96
N GLN A 233 -17.62 -23.72 11.66
CA GLN A 233 -18.60 -24.24 10.72
C GLN A 233 -19.05 -25.65 11.10
N ARG A 234 -18.10 -26.56 11.40
CA ARG A 234 -18.44 -27.93 11.82
C ARG A 234 -19.29 -27.95 13.11
N GLN A 235 -18.94 -27.09 14.08
CA GLN A 235 -19.71 -26.98 15.31
C GLN A 235 -21.12 -26.46 15.04
N ALA A 236 -21.27 -25.45 14.18
CA ALA A 236 -22.57 -24.94 13.78
C ALA A 236 -23.40 -26.00 13.02
N GLU A 237 -22.79 -26.78 12.13
CA GLU A 237 -23.43 -27.88 11.42
C GLU A 237 -23.88 -28.98 12.40
N GLN A 238 -23.06 -29.32 13.40
CA GLN A 238 -23.44 -30.27 14.46
C GLN A 238 -24.61 -29.77 15.29
N GLN A 239 -24.57 -28.53 15.74
CA GLN A 239 -25.65 -27.90 16.49
C GLN A 239 -26.96 -27.91 15.68
N LEU A 240 -26.88 -27.60 14.39
CA LEU A 240 -28.02 -27.61 13.49
C LEU A 240 -28.61 -29.03 13.30
N ASP A 241 -27.75 -30.04 13.24
CA ASP A 241 -28.17 -31.45 13.17
C ASP A 241 -28.80 -31.93 14.49
N ASP A 242 -28.27 -31.49 15.62
CA ASP A 242 -28.82 -31.83 16.94
C ASP A 242 -30.17 -31.15 17.14
N VAL A 243 -30.33 -29.88 16.81
CA VAL A 243 -31.63 -29.19 16.81
C VAL A 243 -32.63 -29.87 15.88
N ARG A 244 -32.20 -30.31 14.68
CA ARG A 244 -33.08 -31.07 13.76
C ARG A 244 -33.52 -32.40 14.35
N LYS A 245 -32.65 -33.11 15.08
CA LYS A 245 -33.00 -34.35 15.77
C LYS A 245 -33.99 -34.10 16.91
N GLU A 246 -33.78 -33.04 17.69
CA GLU A 246 -34.71 -32.63 18.74
C GLU A 246 -36.07 -32.29 18.18
N ILE A 247 -36.15 -31.46 17.13
CA ILE A 247 -37.44 -31.15 16.46
C ILE A 247 -38.10 -32.40 15.92
N LYS A 248 -37.33 -33.35 15.36
CA LYS A 248 -37.92 -34.63 14.90
C LYS A 248 -38.43 -35.48 16.05
N SER A 249 -37.70 -35.53 17.17
CA SER A 249 -38.13 -36.29 18.37
C SER A 249 -39.37 -35.65 19.01
N GLU A 250 -39.39 -34.32 19.14
CA GLU A 250 -40.55 -33.59 19.65
C GLU A 250 -41.81 -33.79 18.77
N LYS A 251 -41.63 -33.69 17.42
CA LYS A 251 -42.71 -33.97 16.48
C LYS A 251 -43.18 -35.40 16.57
N LEU A 252 -42.26 -36.34 16.79
CA LEU A 252 -42.64 -37.77 16.98
C LEU A 252 -43.37 -37.99 18.30
N GLU A 253 -42.94 -37.35 19.39
CA GLU A 253 -43.62 -37.40 20.68
C GLU A 253 -44.97 -36.67 20.63
N ALA A 254 -45.04 -35.51 19.96
CA ALA A 254 -46.30 -34.82 19.72
C ALA A 254 -47.28 -35.69 18.92
N ALA A 255 -46.80 -36.31 17.82
CA ALA A 255 -47.63 -37.24 17.03
C ALA A 255 -48.06 -38.47 17.83
N LYS A 256 -47.21 -39.02 18.70
CA LYS A 256 -47.57 -40.09 19.64
C LYS A 256 -48.58 -39.63 20.68
N THR A 257 -48.44 -38.41 21.16
CA THR A 257 -49.37 -37.79 22.11
C THR A 257 -50.73 -37.51 21.45
N GLU A 258 -50.71 -36.97 20.22
CA GLU A 258 -51.92 -36.79 19.42
C GLU A 258 -52.59 -38.10 19.11
N ALA A 259 -51.84 -39.16 18.75
CA ALA A 259 -52.39 -40.49 18.55
C ALA A 259 -52.99 -41.11 19.84
N LYS A 260 -52.29 -40.91 21.00
CA LYS A 260 -52.79 -41.26 22.31
C LYS A 260 -54.02 -40.44 22.69
N THR A 261 -54.00 -39.14 22.44
CA THR A 261 -55.12 -38.25 22.71
C THR A 261 -56.31 -38.55 21.81
N ALA A 262 -56.07 -38.90 20.55
CA ALA A 262 -57.08 -39.31 19.62
C ALA A 262 -57.70 -40.70 20.04
N LEU A 263 -56.89 -41.64 20.56
CA LEU A 263 -57.35 -42.91 21.14
C LEU A 263 -58.10 -42.65 22.44
N VAL A 264 -57.63 -41.81 23.33
CA VAL A 264 -58.28 -41.41 24.58
C VAL A 264 -59.54 -40.60 24.28
N ALA A 265 -59.54 -39.71 23.27
CA ALA A 265 -60.72 -39.00 22.82
C ALA A 265 -61.77 -39.95 22.24
N LYS A 266 -61.34 -41.00 21.50
CA LYS A 266 -62.20 -42.04 20.97
C LYS A 266 -62.78 -42.95 22.10
N VAL A 267 -62.00 -43.21 23.12
CA VAL A 267 -62.44 -43.90 24.34
C VAL A 267 -63.28 -42.98 25.25
N GLY A 268 -62.80 -41.66 25.38
CA GLY A 268 -63.54 -40.67 26.17
C GLY A 268 -64.85 -40.20 25.55
N SER A 269 -65.02 -40.33 24.21
CA SER A 269 -66.34 -40.13 23.57
C SER A 269 -67.34 -41.23 23.90
N LEU A 270 -66.86 -42.38 24.37
CA LEU A 270 -67.64 -43.40 24.90
C LEU A 270 -68.03 -43.24 26.39
N PHE A 271 -67.30 -42.40 27.11
CA PHE A 271 -67.45 -42.13 28.57
C PHE A 271 -67.65 -40.64 28.96
N GLY A 272 -68.05 -39.79 28.04
CA GLY A 272 -68.63 -38.47 28.31
C GLY A 272 -67.88 -37.53 29.25
N SER A 273 -66.62 -37.05 28.96
CA SER A 273 -66.03 -35.99 29.72
C SER A 273 -65.90 -34.67 28.88
N ASN A 274 -66.81 -33.74 29.14
CA ASN A 274 -66.86 -32.41 28.53
C ASN A 274 -65.60 -31.53 28.84
N LYS A 275 -64.86 -31.91 29.87
CA LYS A 275 -63.70 -31.08 30.34
C LYS A 275 -62.53 -31.10 29.37
N LEU A 276 -62.19 -32.21 28.76
CA LEU A 276 -61.13 -32.38 27.79
C LEU A 276 -61.40 -31.70 26.44
N LYS A 277 -62.68 -31.50 26.10
CA LYS A 277 -63.07 -30.77 24.90
C LYS A 277 -62.81 -29.26 25.04
N VAL A 278 -63.15 -28.71 26.20
CA VAL A 278 -62.96 -27.29 26.48
C VAL A 278 -61.46 -26.93 26.54
N GLU A 279 -60.65 -27.72 27.21
CA GLU A 279 -59.21 -27.52 27.31
C GLU A 279 -58.49 -27.61 25.94
N ARG A 280 -58.93 -28.48 25.07
CA ARG A 280 -58.45 -28.60 23.70
C ARG A 280 -58.85 -27.38 22.84
N GLU A 281 -60.08 -26.89 22.99
CA GLU A 281 -60.54 -25.68 22.27
C GLU A 281 -59.80 -24.44 22.73
N GLU A 282 -59.50 -24.31 24.04
CA GLU A 282 -58.69 -23.22 24.59
C GLU A 282 -57.24 -23.26 24.06
N LEU A 283 -56.57 -24.42 24.03
CA LEU A 283 -55.24 -24.62 23.47
C LEU A 283 -55.21 -24.32 21.96
N GLN A 284 -56.26 -24.71 21.23
CA GLN A 284 -56.35 -24.48 19.79
C GLN A 284 -56.54 -22.99 19.48
N GLN A 285 -57.29 -22.24 20.30
CA GLN A 285 -57.41 -20.80 20.23
C GLN A 285 -56.09 -20.10 20.56
N HIS A 286 -55.35 -20.62 21.55
CA HIS A 286 -54.06 -20.07 21.91
C HIS A 286 -53.00 -20.25 20.81
N ILE A 287 -52.95 -21.42 20.17
CA ILE A 287 -52.11 -21.70 19.02
C ILE A 287 -52.42 -20.74 17.86
N SER A 288 -53.71 -20.60 17.51
CA SER A 288 -54.11 -19.66 16.43
C SER A 288 -53.77 -18.20 16.76
N ALA A 289 -53.83 -17.80 18.02
CA ALA A 289 -53.43 -16.47 18.44
C ALA A 289 -51.91 -16.24 18.30
N LEU A 290 -51.10 -17.25 18.68
CA LEU A 290 -49.65 -17.21 18.51
C LEU A 290 -49.23 -17.23 17.04
N GLU A 291 -49.91 -18.00 16.18
CA GLU A 291 -49.63 -18.01 14.73
C GLU A 291 -49.94 -16.65 14.11
N ASN A 292 -51.06 -16.01 14.46
CA ASN A 292 -51.39 -14.65 14.01
C ASN A 292 -50.36 -13.62 14.49
N GLN A 293 -49.89 -13.75 15.73
CA GLN A 293 -48.87 -12.86 16.30
C GLN A 293 -47.51 -13.04 15.59
N ASN A 294 -47.12 -14.26 15.24
CA ASN A 294 -45.93 -14.53 14.45
C ASN A 294 -46.03 -13.97 13.03
N GLU A 295 -47.16 -14.08 12.37
CA GLU A 295 -47.36 -13.47 11.05
C GLU A 295 -47.27 -11.94 11.10
N GLU A 296 -47.79 -11.33 12.17
CA GLU A 296 -47.72 -9.88 12.36
C GLU A 296 -46.30 -9.42 12.61
N LEU A 297 -45.50 -10.15 13.40
CA LEU A 297 -44.09 -9.91 13.63
C LEU A 297 -43.27 -10.05 12.34
N VAL A 298 -43.52 -11.06 11.54
CA VAL A 298 -42.86 -11.27 10.25
C VAL A 298 -43.12 -10.07 9.32
N ARG A 299 -44.38 -9.66 9.18
CA ARG A 299 -44.75 -8.47 8.38
C ARG A 299 -44.08 -7.18 8.92
N HIS A 300 -43.93 -7.09 10.22
CA HIS A 300 -43.25 -5.94 10.84
C HIS A 300 -41.75 -5.93 10.52
N ILE A 301 -41.07 -7.08 10.61
CA ILE A 301 -39.67 -7.28 10.23
C ILE A 301 -39.45 -6.91 8.76
N GLU A 302 -40.26 -7.44 7.85
CA GLU A 302 -40.15 -7.13 6.41
C GLU A 302 -40.31 -5.63 6.12
N THR A 303 -41.21 -4.97 6.85
CA THR A 303 -41.42 -3.52 6.73
C THR A 303 -40.22 -2.72 7.23
N MET A 304 -39.63 -3.13 8.36
CA MET A 304 -38.42 -2.51 8.91
C MET A 304 -37.21 -2.70 7.99
N GLU A 305 -37.03 -3.89 7.45
CA GLU A 305 -35.95 -4.16 6.49
C GLU A 305 -36.10 -3.36 5.19
N ARG A 306 -37.31 -3.18 4.70
CA ARG A 306 -37.60 -2.35 3.54
C ARG A 306 -37.21 -0.88 3.83
N LYS A 307 -37.66 -0.33 4.96
CA LYS A 307 -37.30 1.03 5.39
C LYS A 307 -35.80 1.20 5.51
N HIS A 308 -35.14 0.25 6.13
CA HIS A 308 -33.68 0.29 6.29
C HIS A 308 -32.95 0.24 4.95
N ARG A 309 -33.42 -0.58 3.99
CA ARG A 309 -32.86 -0.59 2.61
C ARG A 309 -33.07 0.76 1.91
N GLU A 310 -34.23 1.38 2.05
CA GLU A 310 -34.53 2.70 1.47
C GLU A 310 -33.66 3.81 2.08
N GLU A 311 -33.50 3.82 3.41
CA GLU A 311 -32.62 4.76 4.10
C GLU A 311 -31.16 4.59 3.70
N ARG A 312 -30.70 3.35 3.60
CA ARG A 312 -29.34 3.03 3.16
C ARG A 312 -29.11 3.44 1.70
N ALA A 313 -30.08 3.26 0.84
CA ALA A 313 -30.01 3.71 -0.55
C ALA A 313 -29.91 5.25 -0.64
N LYS A 314 -30.72 5.98 0.14
CA LYS A 314 -30.65 7.44 0.23
C LYS A 314 -29.32 7.91 0.79
N PHE A 315 -28.79 7.23 1.82
CA PHE A 315 -27.47 7.53 2.38
C PHE A 315 -26.35 7.34 1.36
N ASN A 316 -26.36 6.22 0.62
CA ASN A 316 -25.37 5.96 -0.43
C ASN A 316 -25.46 7.01 -1.56
N GLU A 317 -26.67 7.39 -1.98
CA GLU A 317 -26.86 8.47 -2.97
C GLU A 317 -26.30 9.81 -2.47
N TYR A 318 -26.47 10.10 -1.18
CA TYR A 318 -25.89 11.28 -0.54
C TYR A 318 -24.35 11.22 -0.52
N MET A 319 -23.79 10.07 -0.18
CA MET A 319 -22.34 9.87 -0.17
C MET A 319 -21.74 10.00 -1.56
N ASP A 320 -22.40 9.45 -2.58
CA ASP A 320 -21.98 9.59 -3.98
C ASP A 320 -22.01 11.06 -4.45
N LYS A 321 -23.04 11.82 -4.02
CA LYS A 321 -23.09 13.27 -4.28
C LYS A 321 -21.95 14.02 -3.58
N ILE A 322 -21.68 13.68 -2.31
CA ILE A 322 -20.58 14.29 -1.55
C ILE A 322 -19.24 13.98 -2.24
N GLN A 323 -18.96 12.73 -2.61
CA GLN A 323 -17.74 12.36 -3.32
C GLN A 323 -17.62 13.05 -4.67
N ARG A 324 -18.72 13.19 -5.42
CA ARG A 324 -18.72 13.84 -6.74
C ARG A 324 -18.42 15.34 -6.66
N TYR A 325 -19.02 16.04 -5.71
CA TYR A 325 -18.87 17.51 -5.59
C TYR A 325 -17.75 17.92 -4.65
N PHE A 326 -17.35 17.05 -3.72
CA PHE A 326 -16.28 17.28 -2.75
C PHE A 326 -15.30 16.08 -2.71
N PRO A 327 -14.56 15.83 -3.79
CA PRO A 327 -13.69 14.65 -3.89
C PRO A 327 -12.54 14.65 -2.84
N TYR A 328 -12.41 15.74 -2.10
CA TYR A 328 -11.38 15.89 -1.07
C TYR A 328 -11.86 15.60 0.36
N VAL A 329 -13.13 15.25 0.55
CA VAL A 329 -13.70 15.01 1.90
C VAL A 329 -12.95 13.89 2.60
N GLU A 330 -12.64 12.80 1.93
CA GLU A 330 -11.87 11.68 2.50
C GLU A 330 -10.47 12.10 2.99
N LYS A 331 -9.85 13.09 2.34
CA LYS A 331 -8.56 13.64 2.75
C LYS A 331 -8.67 14.62 3.90
N LEU A 332 -9.83 15.25 4.09
CA LEU A 332 -10.09 16.17 5.19
C LEU A 332 -10.39 15.44 6.50
N LEU A 333 -11.02 14.25 6.46
CA LEU A 333 -11.37 13.50 7.65
C LEU A 333 -10.17 13.22 8.58
N PRO A 334 -9.02 12.69 8.10
CA PRO A 334 -7.85 12.50 8.95
C PRO A 334 -7.28 13.79 9.52
N LEU A 335 -7.39 14.91 8.79
CA LEU A 335 -6.96 16.23 9.26
C LEU A 335 -7.88 16.77 10.35
N ILE A 336 -9.19 16.56 10.23
CA ILE A 336 -10.18 16.89 11.25
C ILE A 336 -9.90 16.11 12.53
N ASP A 337 -9.66 14.79 12.40
CA ASP A 337 -9.32 13.94 13.54
C ASP A 337 -8.01 14.35 14.19
N PHE A 338 -7.00 14.72 13.42
CA PHE A 338 -5.74 15.26 13.93
C PHE A 338 -5.94 16.57 14.69
N CYS A 339 -6.72 17.49 14.13
CA CYS A 339 -7.05 18.78 14.79
C CYS A 339 -7.81 18.56 16.11
N ARG A 340 -8.74 17.61 16.16
CA ARG A 340 -9.52 17.30 17.36
C ARG A 340 -8.70 16.53 18.40
N ASN A 341 -8.05 15.44 18.00
CA ASN A 341 -7.51 14.46 18.93
C ASN A 341 -6.06 14.77 19.31
N THR A 342 -5.29 15.41 18.42
CA THR A 342 -3.87 15.71 18.65
C THR A 342 -3.65 17.16 19.06
N LEU A 343 -4.30 18.10 18.38
CA LEU A 343 -4.18 19.52 18.67
C LEU A 343 -5.20 20.03 19.68
N ASN A 344 -6.20 19.22 20.05
CA ASN A 344 -7.29 19.56 20.98
C ASN A 344 -8.03 20.85 20.58
N PHE A 345 -8.21 21.09 19.28
CA PHE A 345 -8.95 22.26 18.81
C PHE A 345 -10.44 22.12 19.13
N SER A 346 -11.06 23.22 19.53
CA SER A 346 -12.50 23.23 19.72
C SER A 346 -13.25 23.02 18.41
N GLU A 347 -14.45 22.44 18.49
CA GLU A 347 -15.30 22.17 17.32
C GLU A 347 -15.50 23.41 16.42
N ARG A 348 -15.63 24.58 17.02
CA ARG A 348 -15.79 25.86 16.32
C ARG A 348 -14.55 26.19 15.46
N VAL A 349 -13.35 25.93 15.98
CA VAL A 349 -12.09 26.14 15.26
C VAL A 349 -11.99 25.18 14.09
N VAL A 350 -12.30 23.91 14.32
CA VAL A 350 -12.29 22.88 13.28
C VAL A 350 -13.27 23.21 12.15
N GLN A 351 -14.47 23.66 12.49
CA GLN A 351 -15.47 24.06 11.49
C GLN A 351 -15.02 25.27 10.64
N GLU A 352 -14.36 26.26 11.23
CA GLU A 352 -13.83 27.39 10.46
C GLU A 352 -12.66 26.97 9.55
N LEU A 353 -11.80 26.03 10.00
CA LEU A 353 -10.76 25.44 9.17
C LEU A 353 -11.34 24.63 8.00
N CYS A 354 -12.43 23.87 8.23
CA CYS A 354 -13.15 23.14 7.16
C CYS A 354 -13.77 24.07 6.12
N LYS A 355 -14.09 25.32 6.50
CA LYS A 355 -14.51 26.37 5.55
C LYS A 355 -13.34 27.02 4.81
N LEU A 356 -12.16 26.44 4.89
CA LEU A 356 -10.90 26.95 4.31
C LEU A 356 -10.50 28.34 4.82
N LYS A 357 -10.99 28.72 6.01
CA LYS A 357 -10.63 29.97 6.63
C LYS A 357 -9.34 29.86 7.42
N LYS A 358 -8.59 30.93 7.43
CA LYS A 358 -7.41 31.06 8.27
C LYS A 358 -7.84 31.40 9.70
N VAL A 359 -7.44 30.57 10.67
CA VAL A 359 -7.75 30.76 12.10
C VAL A 359 -6.44 31.03 12.85
N SER A 360 -6.41 32.14 13.59
CA SER A 360 -5.27 32.47 14.45
C SER A 360 -5.59 32.08 15.89
N LEU A 361 -4.69 31.29 16.48
CA LEU A 361 -4.81 30.81 17.84
C LEU A 361 -3.55 31.13 18.62
N LYS A 362 -3.72 31.45 19.89
CA LYS A 362 -2.62 31.65 20.85
C LYS A 362 -2.55 30.44 21.77
N GLY A 363 -1.36 29.87 21.90
CA GLY A 363 -1.18 28.71 22.78
C GLY A 363 0.13 27.97 22.58
N ASP A 364 0.20 26.78 23.15
CA ASP A 364 1.33 25.88 23.01
C ASP A 364 1.07 24.92 21.85
N PHE A 365 1.96 24.91 20.86
CA PHE A 365 1.83 24.07 19.67
C PHE A 365 3.10 23.23 19.48
N TYR A 366 2.91 22.00 19.03
CA TYR A 366 4.00 21.15 18.59
C TYR A 366 4.03 21.06 17.06
N SER A 367 5.12 21.44 16.44
CA SER A 367 5.34 21.25 15.00
C SER A 367 6.19 20.02 14.73
N PRO A 368 5.62 18.97 14.11
CA PRO A 368 6.39 17.81 13.70
C PRO A 368 7.44 18.14 12.62
N GLU A 369 7.18 19.17 11.80
CA GLU A 369 8.07 19.60 10.73
C GLU A 369 9.39 20.17 11.28
N PHE A 370 9.30 20.94 12.37
CA PHE A 370 10.45 21.52 13.06
C PHE A 370 10.93 20.70 14.26
N ASN A 371 10.20 19.65 14.63
CA ASN A 371 10.41 18.83 15.84
C ASN A 371 10.59 19.71 17.09
N ARG A 372 9.73 20.72 17.23
CA ARG A 372 9.82 21.75 18.28
C ARG A 372 8.46 22.11 18.86
N LYS A 373 8.43 22.34 20.18
CA LYS A 373 7.28 22.95 20.87
C LYS A 373 7.44 24.47 20.87
N PHE A 374 6.41 25.17 20.38
CA PHE A 374 6.24 26.60 20.50
C PHE A 374 5.32 26.85 21.72
N ARG A 375 5.74 27.71 22.64
CA ARG A 375 4.98 28.01 23.87
C ARG A 375 4.47 29.43 23.84
N ASP A 376 3.17 29.59 24.17
CA ASP A 376 2.48 30.89 24.26
C ASP A 376 2.61 31.78 23.00
N GLU A 377 2.74 31.15 21.83
CA GLU A 377 2.91 31.84 20.55
C GLU A 377 1.58 31.98 19.80
N ASN A 378 1.47 33.01 18.97
CA ASN A 378 0.36 33.18 18.04
C ASN A 378 0.66 32.41 16.76
N ALA A 379 -0.11 31.39 16.47
CA ALA A 379 0.00 30.60 15.25
C ALA A 379 -1.26 30.74 14.40
N ALA A 380 -1.07 30.83 13.09
CA ALA A 380 -2.16 30.87 12.13
C ALA A 380 -2.25 29.53 11.40
N PHE A 381 -3.42 28.90 11.50
CA PHE A 381 -3.72 27.62 10.90
C PHE A 381 -4.66 27.82 9.71
N SER A 382 -4.40 27.11 8.63
CA SER A 382 -5.30 27.00 7.48
C SER A 382 -5.07 25.67 6.78
N PHE A 383 -6.11 25.09 6.20
CA PHE A 383 -5.94 24.02 5.24
C PHE A 383 -5.44 24.64 3.92
N GLY A 384 -4.28 24.18 3.42
CA GLY A 384 -3.68 24.71 2.20
C GLY A 384 -4.45 24.28 0.94
N GLU A 385 -4.24 24.99 -0.18
CA GLU A 385 -4.83 24.64 -1.49
C GLU A 385 -4.39 23.24 -1.98
N GLU A 386 -3.23 22.75 -1.57
CA GLU A 386 -2.88 21.33 -1.66
C GLU A 386 -3.38 20.62 -0.40
N ILE A 387 -4.57 20.05 -0.47
CA ILE A 387 -5.19 19.29 0.61
C ILE A 387 -4.24 18.16 1.04
N GLY A 388 -3.64 18.28 2.21
CA GLY A 388 -2.66 17.33 2.77
C GLY A 388 -1.45 17.97 3.46
N ARG A 389 -1.34 19.32 3.49
CA ARG A 389 -0.33 20.04 4.27
C ARG A 389 -0.96 21.13 5.12
N ALA A 390 -0.89 20.95 6.44
CA ALA A 390 -1.05 22.08 7.35
C ALA A 390 0.24 22.94 7.25
N SER A 391 0.17 24.15 6.71
CA SER A 391 1.31 25.06 6.71
C SER A 391 1.17 26.01 7.90
N CYS A 392 2.12 25.93 8.82
CA CYS A 392 2.33 26.99 9.83
C CYS A 392 3.29 28.02 9.20
N ARG A 393 2.82 29.22 8.90
CA ARG A 393 3.70 30.35 8.53
C ARG A 393 3.81 31.26 9.75
N GLU A 394 5.03 31.31 10.29
CA GLU A 394 5.45 32.39 11.19
C GLU A 394 5.35 33.74 10.47
N ARG A 395 4.81 34.75 11.17
CA ARG A 395 5.19 36.13 10.93
C ARG A 395 6.21 36.52 12.01
N VAL A 396 7.38 36.92 11.55
CA VAL A 396 8.28 37.79 12.29
C VAL A 396 7.63 39.14 12.52
#